data_2bc143fee617c6d38c499a5f670c0a0c
#
_entry.id   2bc143fee617c6d38c499a5f670c0a0c
#
_cell.length_a   1.000
_cell.length_b   1.000
_cell.length_c   1.000
_cell.angle_alpha   90.00
_cell.angle_beta   90.00
_cell.angle_gamma   90.00
#
_symmetry.space_group_name_H-M   'P 1'
#
loop_
_entity.id
_entity.type
_entity.pdbx_description
1 polymer ?
#
loop_
_entity_poly.entity_id
_entity_poly.type
_entity_poly.pdbx_seq_one_letter_code
_entity_poly.pdbx_strand_id
1 'polypeptide(L)'
;MFELRDELTVLQDLKNPNAWTGHFRGSPARWKPADGQAVVAAILDAKDNPISRPVDAAKLARRPRALKAAIGPVTVPDSEEPTDEPEQTPDEELVPAREPTAHTEIQWSLLKLGNDMGLDVWVARNDRSRDWKGHRFTDLSRLRRADLPLQFDEATNRTIELIDVLWLKGNAVVAAFEIESTTSIYSGLLRMSDLIAMQPNFNIPLYLVAPDERRQKVFTEVNRPTFSRLSPPLVDLCRFIAFSALRDQLGQVRSFVRYLKPEFLDEVSESCVLEDD
;
A
#
# COMPACT_ATOMS: atom_id res chain seq x y z
N MET A 1 12.57 -20.00 18.67
CA MET A 1 11.17 -20.09 18.18
C MET A 1 10.93 -21.33 17.32
N PHE A 2 11.82 -21.69 16.40
CA PHE A 2 11.68 -22.96 15.66
C PHE A 2 11.69 -24.20 16.57
N GLU A 3 12.46 -24.18 17.64
CA GLU A 3 12.57 -25.28 18.62
C GLU A 3 11.31 -25.44 19.48
N LEU A 4 10.55 -24.36 19.69
CA LEU A 4 9.28 -24.38 20.43
C LEU A 4 8.07 -24.78 19.58
N ARG A 5 8.21 -24.78 18.27
CA ARG A 5 7.11 -25.00 17.36
C ARG A 5 6.36 -26.30 17.64
N ASP A 6 7.10 -27.36 17.91
CA ASP A 6 6.54 -28.69 18.11
C ASP A 6 5.95 -28.88 19.52
N GLU A 7 6.26 -27.97 20.46
CA GLU A 7 5.74 -27.98 21.82
C GLU A 7 4.43 -27.18 21.97
N LEU A 8 4.17 -26.24 21.04
CA LEU A 8 3.00 -25.37 21.11
C LEU A 8 1.74 -26.06 20.56
N THR A 9 0.78 -26.34 21.43
CA THR A 9 -0.46 -27.02 21.05
C THR A 9 -1.28 -26.24 20.03
N VAL A 10 -1.21 -24.91 20.09
CA VAL A 10 -1.87 -24.00 19.15
C VAL A 10 -1.39 -24.15 17.71
N LEU A 11 -0.16 -24.67 17.51
CA LEU A 11 0.42 -24.86 16.17
C LEU A 11 0.21 -26.27 15.62
N GLN A 12 -0.17 -27.25 16.49
CA GLN A 12 -0.38 -28.64 16.08
C GLN A 12 -1.61 -28.80 15.18
N ASP A 13 -2.60 -27.94 15.32
CA ASP A 13 -3.85 -27.97 14.57
C ASP A 13 -3.79 -27.16 13.25
N LEU A 14 -2.64 -26.57 12.91
CA LEU A 14 -2.51 -25.80 11.68
C LEU A 14 -2.49 -26.69 10.44
N LYS A 15 -3.44 -26.46 9.53
CA LYS A 15 -3.52 -27.17 8.24
C LYS A 15 -2.26 -27.01 7.39
N ASN A 16 -1.57 -25.86 7.48
CA ASN A 16 -0.29 -25.60 6.84
C ASN A 16 0.78 -25.37 7.91
N PRO A 17 1.75 -26.28 8.08
CA PRO A 17 2.81 -26.13 9.07
C PRO A 17 3.67 -24.86 8.91
N ASN A 18 3.72 -24.28 7.72
CA ASN A 18 4.50 -23.08 7.45
C ASN A 18 3.73 -21.77 7.76
N ALA A 19 2.43 -21.84 8.03
CA ALA A 19 1.60 -20.68 8.38
C ALA A 19 1.68 -20.28 9.87
N TRP A 20 2.61 -20.86 10.64
CA TRP A 20 2.75 -20.59 12.09
C TRP A 20 3.02 -19.10 12.42
N THR A 21 3.71 -18.38 11.55
CA THR A 21 4.00 -16.95 11.75
C THR A 21 2.74 -16.10 11.73
N GLY A 22 1.73 -16.46 10.92
CA GLY A 22 0.45 -15.76 10.86
C GLY A 22 -0.31 -15.80 12.19
N HIS A 23 -0.19 -16.91 12.93
CA HIS A 23 -0.83 -17.04 14.24
C HIS A 23 -0.32 -16.02 15.28
N PHE A 24 0.95 -15.62 15.18
CA PHE A 24 1.58 -14.68 16.12
C PHE A 24 1.47 -13.21 15.71
N ARG A 25 0.96 -12.92 14.52
CA ARG A 25 0.75 -11.54 14.03
C ARG A 25 -0.51 -10.89 14.62
N GLY A 26 -1.49 -11.69 15.06
CA GLY A 26 -2.70 -11.20 15.73
C GLY A 26 -2.42 -10.82 17.18
N SER A 27 -2.51 -9.55 17.54
CA SER A 27 -2.32 -9.09 18.92
C SER A 27 -3.58 -8.31 19.39
N PRO A 28 -4.02 -8.51 20.63
CA PRO A 28 -3.56 -9.50 21.62
C PRO A 28 -4.20 -10.88 21.38
N ALA A 29 -3.41 -11.94 21.45
CA ALA A 29 -3.90 -13.32 21.41
C ALA A 29 -3.93 -13.92 22.83
N ARG A 30 -5.04 -14.57 23.22
CA ARG A 30 -5.12 -15.29 24.47
C ARG A 30 -4.51 -16.69 24.30
N TRP A 31 -3.45 -16.97 25.00
CA TRP A 31 -2.74 -18.25 24.94
C TRP A 31 -3.36 -19.26 25.91
N LYS A 32 -3.31 -20.55 25.53
CA LYS A 32 -3.55 -21.63 26.48
C LYS A 32 -2.48 -21.61 27.57
N PRO A 33 -2.80 -21.91 28.84
CA PRO A 33 -1.82 -21.83 29.92
C PRO A 33 -0.53 -22.63 29.65
N ALA A 34 -0.65 -23.82 29.07
CA ALA A 34 0.51 -24.67 28.73
C ALA A 34 1.42 -24.02 27.68
N ASP A 35 0.83 -23.46 26.60
CA ASP A 35 1.59 -22.77 25.55
C ASP A 35 2.26 -21.51 26.10
N GLY A 36 1.56 -20.76 26.95
CA GLY A 36 2.14 -19.60 27.62
C GLY A 36 3.31 -19.95 28.52
N GLN A 37 3.22 -21.04 29.29
CA GLN A 37 4.31 -21.53 30.12
C GLN A 37 5.52 -21.98 29.30
N ALA A 38 5.32 -22.70 28.19
CA ALA A 38 6.39 -23.12 27.29
C ALA A 38 7.15 -21.90 26.72
N VAL A 39 6.42 -20.87 26.27
CA VAL A 39 7.04 -19.64 25.76
C VAL A 39 7.80 -18.88 26.84
N VAL A 40 7.24 -18.75 28.05
CA VAL A 40 7.95 -18.10 29.16
C VAL A 40 9.22 -18.87 29.54
N ALA A 41 9.15 -20.21 29.62
CA ALA A 41 10.31 -21.04 29.89
C ALA A 41 11.43 -20.86 28.86
N ALA A 42 11.06 -20.83 27.57
CA ALA A 42 12.03 -20.62 26.51
C ALA A 42 12.63 -19.20 26.49
N ILE A 43 11.87 -18.19 26.88
CA ILE A 43 12.40 -16.81 27.02
C ILE A 43 13.40 -16.75 28.18
N LEU A 44 13.10 -17.38 29.29
CA LEU A 44 14.01 -17.45 30.45
C LEU A 44 15.27 -18.22 30.11
N ASP A 45 15.13 -19.38 29.44
CA ASP A 45 16.31 -20.15 28.98
C ASP A 45 17.15 -19.33 28.01
N ALA A 46 16.54 -18.66 27.03
CA ALA A 46 17.29 -17.81 26.09
C ALA A 46 17.95 -16.60 26.75
N LYS A 47 17.46 -16.13 27.89
CA LYS A 47 18.09 -15.09 28.70
C LYS A 47 19.33 -15.63 29.44
N ASP A 48 19.21 -16.81 30.00
CA ASP A 48 20.27 -17.41 30.79
C ASP A 48 21.34 -18.10 29.91
N ASN A 49 20.93 -18.62 28.76
CA ASN A 49 21.75 -19.31 27.77
C ASN A 49 21.61 -18.68 26.38
N PRO A 50 22.12 -17.46 26.14
CA PRO A 50 21.93 -16.78 24.86
C PRO A 50 22.67 -17.51 23.73
N ILE A 51 21.92 -17.94 22.71
CA ILE A 51 22.48 -18.57 21.51
C ILE A 51 22.67 -17.48 20.44
N SER A 52 23.92 -17.26 20.04
CA SER A 52 24.24 -16.40 18.91
C SER A 52 23.75 -17.06 17.62
N ARG A 53 22.84 -16.38 16.89
CA ARG A 53 22.35 -16.84 15.61
C ARG A 53 23.07 -16.10 14.48
N PRO A 54 23.43 -16.78 13.38
CA PRO A 54 24.03 -16.09 12.25
C PRO A 54 23.02 -15.06 11.70
N VAL A 55 23.45 -13.83 11.66
CA VAL A 55 22.67 -12.73 11.07
C VAL A 55 23.14 -12.58 9.63
N ASP A 56 22.20 -12.49 8.71
CA ASP A 56 22.51 -12.17 7.32
C ASP A 56 23.12 -10.76 7.28
N ALA A 57 24.43 -10.72 7.02
CA ALA A 57 25.19 -9.48 6.99
C ALA A 57 24.66 -8.50 5.91
N ALA A 58 24.11 -9.02 4.81
CA ALA A 58 23.52 -8.20 3.76
C ALA A 58 22.21 -7.56 4.23
N LYS A 59 21.37 -8.30 4.98
CA LYS A 59 20.15 -7.74 5.58
C LYS A 59 20.46 -6.72 6.68
N LEU A 60 21.50 -6.97 7.49
CA LEU A 60 21.91 -6.04 8.54
C LEU A 60 22.54 -4.75 7.99
N ALA A 61 23.24 -4.86 6.86
CA ALA A 61 23.90 -3.72 6.20
C ALA A 61 22.95 -2.86 5.36
N ARG A 62 21.71 -3.30 5.13
CA ARG A 62 20.68 -2.49 4.44
C ARG A 62 20.38 -1.27 5.29
N ARG A 63 20.84 -0.12 4.82
CA ARG A 63 20.47 1.18 5.37
C ARG A 63 19.47 1.85 4.44
N PRO A 64 18.41 2.48 4.96
CA PRO A 64 17.55 3.32 4.16
C PRO A 64 18.41 4.33 3.41
N ARG A 65 18.15 4.51 2.12
CA ARG A 65 18.94 5.42 1.28
C ARG A 65 18.58 6.85 1.63
N ALA A 66 19.50 7.61 2.18
CA ALA A 66 19.32 9.04 2.36
C ALA A 66 19.43 9.74 1.00
N LEU A 67 18.42 10.49 0.65
CA LEU A 67 18.34 11.27 -0.58
C LEU A 67 18.27 12.76 -0.25
N LYS A 68 18.65 13.61 -1.19
CA LYS A 68 18.51 15.06 -1.05
C LYS A 68 17.13 15.45 -1.56
N ALA A 69 16.34 16.07 -0.72
CA ALA A 69 15.10 16.74 -1.06
C ALA A 69 15.27 18.27 -0.94
N ALA A 70 14.34 19.03 -1.51
CA ALA A 70 14.33 20.48 -1.40
C ALA A 70 14.31 20.98 0.06
N ILE A 71 13.69 20.21 0.96
CA ILE A 71 13.62 20.48 2.41
C ILE A 71 14.83 19.98 3.20
N GLY A 72 15.81 19.32 2.56
CA GLY A 72 16.99 18.74 3.21
C GLY A 72 17.17 17.24 2.95
N PRO A 73 18.10 16.57 3.65
CA PRO A 73 18.28 15.13 3.52
C PRO A 73 17.08 14.38 4.11
N VAL A 74 16.48 13.50 3.32
CA VAL A 74 15.36 12.64 3.73
C VAL A 74 15.71 11.18 3.49
N THR A 75 15.09 10.29 4.25
CA THR A 75 15.16 8.85 4.08
C THR A 75 13.88 8.38 3.42
N VAL A 76 13.99 7.85 2.21
CA VAL A 76 12.86 7.20 1.54
C VAL A 76 12.98 5.70 1.83
N PRO A 77 11.97 5.09 2.46
CA PRO A 77 11.95 3.65 2.67
C PRO A 77 12.07 2.93 1.31
N ASP A 78 12.93 1.91 1.24
CA ASP A 78 12.82 0.97 0.13
C ASP A 78 11.45 0.28 0.23
N SER A 79 10.85 -0.04 -0.91
CA SER A 79 9.51 -0.66 -1.01
C SER A 79 9.49 -2.12 -0.51
N GLU A 80 10.14 -2.39 0.62
CA GLU A 80 9.89 -3.58 1.40
C GLU A 80 8.65 -3.33 2.28
N GLU A 81 7.51 -3.10 1.63
CA GLU A 81 6.29 -3.43 2.34
C GLU A 81 6.34 -4.94 2.59
N PRO A 82 6.15 -5.39 3.84
CA PRO A 82 5.71 -6.74 4.01
C PRO A 82 4.39 -6.83 3.26
N THR A 83 4.45 -7.21 2.00
CA THR A 83 3.29 -7.78 1.36
C THR A 83 2.84 -8.85 2.33
N ASP A 84 1.57 -8.86 2.73
CA ASP A 84 0.93 -10.01 3.36
C ASP A 84 0.94 -11.22 2.39
N GLU A 85 1.76 -11.15 1.37
CA GLU A 85 2.14 -12.17 0.44
C GLU A 85 3.33 -12.95 1.03
N PRO A 86 3.26 -14.26 1.13
CA PRO A 86 4.37 -15.08 1.62
C PRO A 86 5.62 -14.79 0.77
N GLU A 87 6.75 -14.55 1.43
CA GLU A 87 8.06 -14.39 0.81
C GLU A 87 8.26 -15.50 -0.24
N GLN A 88 8.40 -15.10 -1.49
CA GLN A 88 8.84 -16.02 -2.54
C GLN A 88 10.32 -16.29 -2.28
N THR A 89 10.62 -17.51 -1.88
CA THR A 89 11.98 -18.04 -1.96
C THR A 89 12.38 -18.17 -3.44
N PRO A 90 13.66 -17.96 -3.83
CA PRO A 90 14.10 -17.91 -5.22
C PRO A 90 13.96 -19.21 -6.02
N ASP A 91 13.40 -20.28 -5.48
CA ASP A 91 13.39 -21.63 -6.01
C ASP A 91 11.98 -22.22 -6.22
N GLU A 92 10.94 -21.42 -6.52
CA GLU A 92 9.67 -22.00 -6.94
C GLU A 92 9.41 -21.81 -8.44
N GLU A 93 9.71 -22.89 -9.17
CA GLU A 93 9.17 -23.16 -10.49
C GLU A 93 7.63 -23.01 -10.50
N LEU A 94 7.12 -22.23 -11.48
CA LEU A 94 5.75 -22.26 -12.01
C LEU A 94 4.62 -22.37 -10.96
N VAL A 95 4.37 -21.29 -10.24
CA VAL A 95 3.14 -21.16 -9.46
C VAL A 95 1.99 -20.83 -10.43
N PRO A 96 0.84 -21.55 -10.37
CA PRO A 96 -0.33 -21.20 -11.17
C PRO A 96 -0.77 -19.77 -10.86
N ALA A 97 -1.21 -19.06 -11.90
CA ALA A 97 -1.65 -17.67 -11.84
C ALA A 97 -2.54 -17.43 -10.62
N ARG A 98 -2.08 -16.57 -9.71
CA ARG A 98 -2.85 -16.14 -8.52
C ARG A 98 -4.19 -15.57 -8.98
N GLU A 99 -5.27 -15.94 -8.30
CA GLU A 99 -6.56 -15.31 -8.53
C GLU A 99 -6.43 -13.79 -8.38
N PRO A 100 -6.97 -13.01 -9.34
CA PRO A 100 -6.87 -11.56 -9.30
C PRO A 100 -7.54 -11.03 -8.02
N THR A 101 -6.81 -10.26 -7.24
CA THR A 101 -7.29 -9.67 -5.99
C THR A 101 -8.20 -8.46 -6.26
N ALA A 102 -9.03 -8.07 -5.28
CA ALA A 102 -9.83 -6.84 -5.37
C ALA A 102 -8.94 -5.60 -5.59
N HIS A 103 -7.73 -5.58 -5.02
CA HIS A 103 -6.73 -4.55 -5.27
C HIS A 103 -6.39 -4.44 -6.76
N THR A 104 -6.04 -5.56 -7.40
CA THR A 104 -5.69 -5.61 -8.84
C THR A 104 -6.87 -5.19 -9.73
N GLU A 105 -8.11 -5.55 -9.36
CA GLU A 105 -9.33 -5.10 -10.04
C GLU A 105 -9.45 -3.57 -10.03
N ILE A 106 -9.37 -2.99 -8.84
CA ILE A 106 -9.51 -1.53 -8.65
C ILE A 106 -8.36 -0.80 -9.34
N GLN A 107 -7.14 -1.30 -9.21
CA GLN A 107 -5.96 -0.72 -9.88
C GLN A 107 -6.13 -0.70 -11.39
N TRP A 108 -6.53 -1.84 -11.99
CA TRP A 108 -6.87 -1.90 -13.41
C TRP A 108 -7.98 -0.92 -13.80
N SER A 109 -9.03 -0.84 -12.98
CA SER A 109 -10.18 0.02 -13.25
C SER A 109 -9.79 1.50 -13.30
N LEU A 110 -8.96 1.96 -12.36
CA LEU A 110 -8.43 3.32 -12.33
C LEU A 110 -7.47 3.60 -13.49
N LEU A 111 -6.58 2.67 -13.80
CA LEU A 111 -5.67 2.78 -14.94
C LEU A 111 -6.43 2.89 -16.26
N LYS A 112 -7.41 1.98 -16.45
CA LYS A 112 -8.24 1.97 -17.66
C LYS A 112 -9.08 3.25 -17.77
N LEU A 113 -9.66 3.71 -16.69
CA LEU A 113 -10.45 4.93 -16.67
C LEU A 113 -9.62 6.14 -17.08
N GLY A 114 -8.46 6.36 -16.50
CA GLY A 114 -7.55 7.45 -16.87
C GLY A 114 -7.09 7.35 -18.33
N ASN A 115 -6.74 6.14 -18.79
CA ASN A 115 -6.38 5.88 -20.18
C ASN A 115 -7.52 6.25 -21.14
N ASP A 116 -8.76 5.85 -20.85
CA ASP A 116 -9.93 6.08 -21.69
C ASP A 116 -10.36 7.56 -21.69
N MET A 117 -10.08 8.29 -20.61
CA MET A 117 -10.21 9.76 -20.53
C MET A 117 -9.14 10.52 -21.32
N GLY A 118 -8.14 9.81 -21.85
CA GLY A 118 -7.05 10.41 -22.60
C GLY A 118 -5.91 10.96 -21.73
N LEU A 119 -5.85 10.58 -20.47
CA LEU A 119 -4.75 10.90 -19.56
C LEU A 119 -3.61 9.86 -19.70
N ASP A 120 -2.39 10.27 -19.46
CA ASP A 120 -1.31 9.33 -19.23
C ASP A 120 -1.50 8.72 -17.83
N VAL A 121 -1.24 7.42 -17.69
CA VAL A 121 -1.40 6.72 -16.44
C VAL A 121 -0.08 6.09 -16.00
N TRP A 122 0.10 6.02 -14.70
CA TRP A 122 1.24 5.36 -14.07
C TRP A 122 0.73 4.33 -13.08
N VAL A 123 1.44 3.23 -12.98
CA VAL A 123 1.23 2.20 -11.96
C VAL A 123 2.51 2.02 -11.17
N ALA A 124 2.38 1.73 -9.88
CA ALA A 124 3.52 1.43 -9.02
C ALA A 124 4.48 0.46 -9.70
N ARG A 125 5.79 0.71 -9.57
CA ARG A 125 6.83 -0.01 -10.33
C ARG A 125 6.72 -1.53 -10.19
N ASN A 126 6.40 -2.01 -8.99
CA ASN A 126 6.29 -3.43 -8.67
C ASN A 126 5.04 -4.10 -9.29
N ASP A 127 4.04 -3.31 -9.69
CA ASP A 127 2.74 -3.80 -10.18
C ASP A 127 2.63 -3.80 -11.71
N ARG A 128 3.66 -3.34 -12.40
CA ARG A 128 3.65 -3.19 -13.87
C ARG A 128 3.41 -4.49 -14.62
N SER A 129 3.82 -5.61 -14.05
CA SER A 129 3.65 -6.94 -14.66
C SER A 129 2.29 -7.58 -14.39
N ARG A 130 1.43 -6.94 -13.57
CA ARG A 130 0.11 -7.48 -13.24
C ARG A 130 -0.83 -7.46 -14.41
N ASP A 131 -1.84 -8.33 -14.33
CA ASP A 131 -2.98 -8.35 -15.23
C ASP A 131 -4.30 -8.48 -14.46
N TRP A 132 -5.38 -8.07 -15.08
CA TRP A 132 -6.74 -8.28 -14.61
C TRP A 132 -7.56 -8.99 -15.69
N LYS A 133 -8.01 -10.22 -15.41
CA LYS A 133 -8.83 -11.03 -16.34
C LYS A 133 -8.20 -11.14 -17.74
N GLY A 134 -6.89 -11.33 -17.82
CA GLY A 134 -6.15 -11.45 -19.07
C GLY A 134 -5.79 -10.12 -19.76
N HIS A 135 -6.15 -8.99 -19.17
CA HIS A 135 -5.75 -7.66 -19.64
C HIS A 135 -4.51 -7.20 -18.88
N ARG A 136 -3.36 -7.19 -19.51
CA ARG A 136 -2.11 -6.72 -18.90
C ARG A 136 -2.16 -5.21 -18.74
N PHE A 137 -1.64 -4.71 -17.62
CA PHE A 137 -1.51 -3.27 -17.41
C PHE A 137 -0.67 -2.62 -18.52
N THR A 138 0.35 -3.34 -19.01
CA THR A 138 1.23 -2.89 -20.10
C THR A 138 0.54 -2.75 -21.45
N ASP A 139 -0.68 -3.26 -21.63
CA ASP A 139 -1.43 -3.15 -22.89
C ASP A 139 -2.15 -1.80 -23.02
N LEU A 140 -2.23 -1.02 -21.93
CA LEU A 140 -2.80 0.32 -21.96
C LEU A 140 -1.92 1.26 -22.79
N SER A 141 -2.53 1.91 -23.79
CA SER A 141 -1.81 2.73 -24.76
C SER A 141 -1.15 3.98 -24.15
N ARG A 142 -1.70 4.45 -23.03
CA ARG A 142 -1.23 5.63 -22.29
C ARG A 142 -0.50 5.31 -21.00
N LEU A 143 -0.15 4.04 -20.77
CA LEU A 143 0.69 3.69 -19.63
C LEU A 143 2.10 4.24 -19.85
N ARG A 144 2.56 5.10 -18.94
CA ARG A 144 3.93 5.58 -18.94
C ARG A 144 4.89 4.45 -18.60
N ARG A 145 5.78 4.15 -19.53
CA ARG A 145 6.81 3.09 -19.40
C ARG A 145 8.18 3.64 -19.00
N ALA A 146 8.41 4.91 -19.32
CA ALA A 146 9.61 5.66 -18.92
C ALA A 146 9.42 6.26 -17.53
N ASP A 147 10.45 6.91 -17.02
CA ASP A 147 10.42 7.56 -15.73
C ASP A 147 9.34 8.64 -15.65
N LEU A 148 8.90 8.93 -14.43
CA LEU A 148 7.99 10.04 -14.15
C LEU A 148 8.66 11.37 -14.52
N PRO A 149 7.88 12.43 -14.81
CA PRO A 149 8.45 13.74 -15.13
C PRO A 149 9.38 14.20 -14.00
N LEU A 150 10.63 14.47 -14.34
CA LEU A 150 11.69 14.89 -13.41
C LEU A 150 11.54 16.37 -12.97
N GLN A 151 10.35 16.79 -12.58
CA GLN A 151 10.12 18.14 -12.03
C GLN A 151 10.44 18.21 -10.52
N PHE A 152 10.59 17.06 -9.90
CA PHE A 152 10.85 16.93 -8.47
C PHE A 152 12.28 16.44 -8.22
N ASP A 153 12.74 16.58 -6.99
CA ASP A 153 13.99 15.97 -6.57
C ASP A 153 13.91 14.42 -6.55
N GLU A 154 15.06 13.76 -6.41
CA GLU A 154 15.15 12.29 -6.48
C GLU A 154 14.31 11.62 -5.39
N ALA A 155 14.23 12.20 -4.17
CA ALA A 155 13.48 11.62 -3.07
C ALA A 155 11.98 11.65 -3.35
N THR A 156 11.48 12.80 -3.82
CA THR A 156 10.07 12.98 -4.21
C THR A 156 9.69 12.04 -5.35
N ASN A 157 10.51 11.93 -6.39
CA ASN A 157 10.24 11.01 -7.50
C ASN A 157 10.15 9.57 -7.04
N ARG A 158 11.03 9.12 -6.14
CA ARG A 158 11.00 7.75 -5.59
C ARG A 158 9.74 7.48 -4.78
N THR A 159 9.26 8.46 -4.02
CA THR A 159 8.00 8.33 -3.27
C THR A 159 6.82 8.23 -4.23
N ILE A 160 6.78 9.10 -5.25
CA ILE A 160 5.70 9.10 -6.26
C ILE A 160 5.67 7.79 -7.07
N GLU A 161 6.84 7.22 -7.39
CA GLU A 161 6.95 5.95 -8.12
C GLU A 161 6.30 4.76 -7.41
N LEU A 162 6.11 4.84 -6.09
CA LEU A 162 5.51 3.81 -5.25
C LEU A 162 3.99 3.97 -5.08
N ILE A 163 3.41 5.09 -5.50
CA ILE A 163 1.96 5.31 -5.46
C ILE A 163 1.27 4.35 -6.43
N ASP A 164 0.19 3.71 -5.97
CA ASP A 164 -0.49 2.62 -6.68
C ASP A 164 -0.93 3.02 -8.08
N VAL A 165 -1.57 4.20 -8.24
CA VAL A 165 -1.97 4.75 -9.54
C VAL A 165 -1.81 6.27 -9.56
N LEU A 166 -1.26 6.81 -10.66
CA LEU A 166 -1.27 8.25 -10.94
C LEU A 166 -1.95 8.52 -12.28
N TRP A 167 -2.68 9.61 -12.34
CA TRP A 167 -3.13 10.20 -13.58
C TRP A 167 -2.32 11.44 -13.88
N LEU A 168 -1.85 11.54 -15.12
CA LEU A 168 -0.99 12.64 -15.55
C LEU A 168 -1.55 13.31 -16.82
N LYS A 169 -1.32 14.61 -16.89
CA LYS A 169 -1.57 15.40 -18.10
C LYS A 169 -0.27 16.08 -18.52
N GLY A 170 0.40 15.51 -19.53
CA GLY A 170 1.76 15.90 -19.83
C GLY A 170 2.69 15.58 -18.67
N ASN A 171 3.31 16.61 -18.06
CA ASN A 171 4.23 16.45 -16.94
C ASN A 171 3.56 16.72 -15.57
N ALA A 172 2.28 17.10 -15.54
CA ALA A 172 1.57 17.36 -14.31
C ALA A 172 0.83 16.12 -13.83
N VAL A 173 0.98 15.78 -12.56
CA VAL A 173 0.10 14.80 -11.89
C VAL A 173 -1.23 15.49 -11.60
N VAL A 174 -2.32 14.92 -12.02
CA VAL A 174 -3.69 15.46 -11.84
C VAL A 174 -4.51 14.70 -10.81
N ALA A 175 -4.14 13.48 -10.48
CA ALA A 175 -4.71 12.70 -9.38
C ALA A 175 -3.75 11.60 -8.95
N ALA A 176 -3.75 11.27 -7.66
CA ALA A 176 -2.99 10.17 -7.07
C ALA A 176 -3.92 9.27 -6.26
N PHE A 177 -3.76 7.95 -6.41
CA PHE A 177 -4.63 6.95 -5.79
C PHE A 177 -3.79 5.93 -5.03
N GLU A 178 -4.18 5.67 -3.79
CA GLU A 178 -3.71 4.54 -2.97
C GLU A 178 -4.87 3.59 -2.72
N ILE A 179 -4.64 2.30 -2.95
CA ILE A 179 -5.69 1.27 -2.92
C ILE A 179 -5.45 0.37 -1.72
N GLU A 180 -6.30 0.49 -0.73
CA GLU A 180 -6.15 -0.16 0.56
C GLU A 180 -7.15 -1.32 0.72
N SER A 181 -6.78 -2.50 0.26
CA SER A 181 -7.61 -3.71 0.32
C SER A 181 -7.36 -4.58 1.56
N THR A 182 -6.24 -4.38 2.27
CA THR A 182 -5.78 -5.20 3.40
C THR A 182 -5.99 -4.53 4.77
N THR A 183 -5.50 -5.15 5.83
CA THR A 183 -5.65 -4.66 7.22
C THR A 183 -4.86 -3.39 7.54
N SER A 184 -3.81 -3.07 6.79
CA SER A 184 -2.99 -1.89 7.00
C SER A 184 -3.36 -0.77 6.03
N ILE A 185 -3.67 0.43 6.55
CA ILE A 185 -3.92 1.65 5.76
C ILE A 185 -2.68 2.55 5.80
N TYR A 186 -1.71 2.21 6.64
CA TYR A 186 -0.62 3.12 6.98
C TYR A 186 0.36 3.39 5.85
N SER A 187 0.65 2.40 5.02
CA SER A 187 1.65 2.55 3.96
C SER A 187 1.25 3.60 2.92
N GLY A 188 0.00 3.56 2.47
CA GLY A 188 -0.54 4.55 1.55
C GLY A 188 -0.59 5.95 2.18
N LEU A 189 -1.08 6.06 3.42
CA LEU A 189 -1.10 7.34 4.15
C LEU A 189 0.31 7.92 4.36
N LEU A 190 1.29 7.08 4.67
CA LEU A 190 2.68 7.53 4.83
C LEU A 190 3.24 8.05 3.50
N ARG A 191 3.07 7.33 2.39
CA ARG A 191 3.52 7.80 1.06
C ARG A 191 2.88 9.13 0.66
N MET A 192 1.56 9.28 0.88
CA MET A 192 0.86 10.53 0.65
C MET A 192 1.39 11.66 1.55
N SER A 193 1.65 11.34 2.81
CA SER A 193 2.19 12.31 3.78
C SER A 193 3.62 12.74 3.44
N ASP A 194 4.46 11.79 3.03
CA ASP A 194 5.82 12.07 2.57
C ASP A 194 5.81 12.98 1.33
N LEU A 195 4.89 12.73 0.39
CA LEU A 195 4.71 13.58 -0.78
C LEU A 195 4.34 15.01 -0.39
N ILE A 196 3.36 15.19 0.51
CA ILE A 196 2.95 16.51 1.00
C ILE A 196 4.10 17.20 1.74
N ALA A 197 4.78 16.45 2.62
CA ALA A 197 5.89 17.01 3.41
C ALA A 197 7.06 17.48 2.53
N MET A 198 7.36 16.73 1.45
CA MET A 198 8.41 17.11 0.50
C MET A 198 7.98 18.22 -0.47
N GLN A 199 6.68 18.34 -0.74
CA GLN A 199 6.11 19.28 -1.70
C GLN A 199 4.91 20.03 -1.11
N PRO A 200 5.10 20.92 -0.13
CA PRO A 200 4.01 21.57 0.60
C PRO A 200 3.14 22.49 -0.28
N ASN A 201 3.63 22.92 -1.44
CA ASN A 201 2.87 23.72 -2.41
C ASN A 201 2.11 22.87 -3.45
N PHE A 202 2.08 21.56 -3.24
CA PHE A 202 1.52 20.59 -4.16
C PHE A 202 0.02 20.45 -3.89
N ASN A 203 -0.80 20.93 -4.81
CA ASN A 203 -2.25 20.85 -4.69
C ASN A 203 -2.80 19.79 -5.65
N ILE A 204 -2.44 18.52 -5.39
CA ILE A 204 -2.97 17.39 -6.14
C ILE A 204 -3.99 16.67 -5.28
N PRO A 205 -5.18 16.35 -5.82
CA PRO A 205 -6.14 15.51 -5.14
C PRO A 205 -5.55 14.12 -4.88
N LEU A 206 -5.61 13.69 -3.62
CA LEU A 206 -5.20 12.37 -3.18
C LEU A 206 -6.44 11.54 -2.87
N TYR A 207 -6.51 10.33 -3.41
CA TYR A 207 -7.66 9.46 -3.22
C TYR A 207 -7.24 8.17 -2.52
N LEU A 208 -7.88 7.89 -1.37
CA LEU A 208 -7.82 6.58 -0.71
C LEU A 208 -9.00 5.75 -1.20
N VAL A 209 -8.70 4.67 -1.91
CA VAL A 209 -9.69 3.80 -2.50
C VAL A 209 -9.73 2.49 -1.71
N ALA A 210 -10.83 2.21 -1.01
CA ALA A 210 -10.89 1.05 -0.13
C ALA A 210 -12.29 0.42 -0.10
N PRO A 211 -12.43 -0.83 0.44
CA PRO A 211 -13.73 -1.43 0.67
C PRO A 211 -14.64 -0.55 1.54
N ASP A 212 -15.95 -0.61 1.30
CA ASP A 212 -16.96 0.21 1.97
C ASP A 212 -16.92 0.08 3.49
N GLU A 213 -16.73 -1.12 4.00
CA GLU A 213 -16.62 -1.43 5.42
C GLU A 213 -15.39 -0.78 6.09
N ARG A 214 -14.44 -0.30 5.31
CA ARG A 214 -13.23 0.34 5.82
C ARG A 214 -13.34 1.85 5.93
N ARG A 215 -14.44 2.44 5.44
CA ARG A 215 -14.67 3.88 5.44
C ARG A 215 -14.35 4.53 6.79
N GLN A 216 -14.97 4.05 7.86
CA GLN A 216 -14.77 4.61 9.21
C GLN A 216 -13.30 4.53 9.66
N LYS A 217 -12.62 3.43 9.34
CA LYS A 217 -11.20 3.26 9.66
C LYS A 217 -10.33 4.24 8.89
N VAL A 218 -10.58 4.43 7.58
CA VAL A 218 -9.86 5.41 6.77
C VAL A 218 -10.01 6.81 7.37
N PHE A 219 -11.23 7.22 7.69
CA PHE A 219 -11.52 8.53 8.28
C PHE A 219 -10.77 8.72 9.61
N THR A 220 -10.81 7.72 10.48
CA THR A 220 -10.08 7.77 11.76
C THR A 220 -8.57 7.92 11.55
N GLU A 221 -7.99 7.17 10.62
CA GLU A 221 -6.56 7.16 10.39
C GLU A 221 -6.06 8.45 9.71
N VAL A 222 -6.79 9.00 8.73
CA VAL A 222 -6.44 10.26 8.07
C VAL A 222 -6.45 11.43 9.07
N ASN A 223 -7.35 11.41 10.05
CA ASN A 223 -7.49 12.45 11.06
C ASN A 223 -6.54 12.31 12.26
N ARG A 224 -5.61 11.34 12.24
CA ARG A 224 -4.63 11.20 13.33
C ARG A 224 -3.77 12.44 13.47
N PRO A 225 -3.32 12.80 14.70
CA PRO A 225 -2.48 13.96 14.93
C PRO A 225 -1.24 14.06 14.04
N THR A 226 -0.66 12.91 13.65
CA THR A 226 0.49 12.83 12.74
C THR A 226 0.17 13.44 11.38
N PHE A 227 -1.01 13.18 10.83
CA PHE A 227 -1.43 13.61 9.50
C PHE A 227 -2.17 14.94 9.51
N SER A 228 -2.94 15.21 10.57
CA SER A 228 -3.69 16.47 10.72
C SER A 228 -2.80 17.69 11.01
N ARG A 229 -1.55 17.48 11.43
CA ARG A 229 -0.57 18.54 11.69
C ARG A 229 0.42 18.78 10.56
N LEU A 230 0.26 18.10 9.45
CA LEU A 230 0.99 18.46 8.22
C LEU A 230 0.57 19.84 7.74
N SER A 231 1.35 20.45 6.87
CA SER A 231 1.03 21.74 6.26
C SER A 231 1.13 21.63 4.73
N PRO A 232 -0.01 21.52 4.03
CA PRO A 232 -1.40 21.46 4.54
C PRO A 232 -1.70 20.12 5.25
N PRO A 233 -2.77 20.07 6.10
CA PRO A 233 -3.24 18.83 6.68
C PRO A 233 -3.61 17.79 5.61
N LEU A 234 -3.30 16.51 5.87
CA LEU A 234 -3.62 15.45 4.90
C LEU A 234 -5.13 15.39 4.59
N VAL A 235 -5.96 15.62 5.59
CA VAL A 235 -7.42 15.59 5.47
C VAL A 235 -7.97 16.61 4.47
N ASP A 236 -7.28 17.73 4.26
CA ASP A 236 -7.70 18.78 3.32
C ASP A 236 -7.45 18.39 1.85
N LEU A 237 -6.52 17.46 1.62
CA LEU A 237 -6.11 17.02 0.29
C LEU A 237 -6.61 15.61 -0.05
N CYS A 238 -6.92 14.80 0.98
CA CYS A 238 -7.27 13.40 0.82
C CYS A 238 -8.78 13.19 0.83
N ARG A 239 -9.27 12.41 -0.14
CA ARG A 239 -10.67 12.02 -0.26
C ARG A 239 -10.79 10.51 -0.29
N PHE A 240 -11.89 9.97 0.19
CA PHE A 240 -12.20 8.55 0.22
C PHE A 240 -13.07 8.16 -0.97
N ILE A 241 -12.74 7.04 -1.63
CA ILE A 241 -13.60 6.42 -2.65
C ILE A 241 -13.88 4.97 -2.22
N ALA A 242 -15.15 4.64 -2.05
CA ALA A 242 -15.56 3.27 -1.78
C ALA A 242 -15.42 2.41 -3.05
N PHE A 243 -15.05 1.12 -2.90
CA PHE A 243 -14.97 0.19 -4.03
C PHE A 243 -16.30 0.06 -4.77
N SER A 244 -17.43 0.02 -4.04
CA SER A 244 -18.77 -0.02 -4.63
C SER A 244 -19.06 1.22 -5.47
N ALA A 245 -18.82 2.43 -4.92
CA ALA A 245 -19.05 3.69 -5.60
C ALA A 245 -18.24 3.79 -6.90
N LEU A 246 -16.96 3.39 -6.87
CA LEU A 246 -16.14 3.36 -8.09
C LEU A 246 -16.69 2.40 -9.15
N ARG A 247 -17.09 1.17 -8.74
CA ARG A 247 -17.66 0.17 -9.68
C ARG A 247 -18.96 0.65 -10.30
N ASP A 248 -19.85 1.23 -9.51
CA ASP A 248 -21.15 1.74 -9.97
C ASP A 248 -20.96 2.87 -10.97
N GLN A 249 -20.07 3.80 -10.67
CA GLN A 249 -19.75 4.92 -11.55
C GLN A 249 -19.13 4.44 -12.87
N LEU A 250 -18.21 3.49 -12.83
CA LEU A 250 -17.62 2.90 -14.03
C LEU A 250 -18.68 2.22 -14.90
N GLY A 251 -19.70 1.60 -14.29
CA GLY A 251 -20.84 1.03 -15.00
C GLY A 251 -21.64 2.09 -15.78
N GLN A 252 -21.82 3.26 -15.19
CA GLN A 252 -22.62 4.36 -15.76
C GLN A 252 -21.89 5.12 -16.88
N VAL A 253 -20.58 5.36 -16.73
CA VAL A 253 -19.83 6.26 -17.63
C VAL A 253 -19.25 5.60 -18.88
N ARG A 254 -19.41 4.28 -19.08
CA ARG A 254 -18.76 3.50 -20.15
C ARG A 254 -18.83 4.13 -21.55
N SER A 255 -19.97 4.73 -21.90
CA SER A 255 -20.21 5.26 -23.26
C SER A 255 -19.66 6.66 -23.50
N PHE A 256 -19.39 7.43 -22.43
CA PHE A 256 -18.95 8.83 -22.55
C PHE A 256 -17.69 9.17 -21.74
N VAL A 257 -16.95 8.15 -21.29
CA VAL A 257 -15.74 8.30 -20.48
C VAL A 257 -14.72 9.27 -21.08
N ARG A 258 -14.59 9.31 -22.39
CA ARG A 258 -13.69 10.22 -23.11
C ARG A 258 -14.02 11.72 -22.97
N TYR A 259 -15.21 12.03 -22.50
CA TYR A 259 -15.66 13.42 -22.27
C TYR A 259 -15.59 13.82 -20.79
N LEU A 260 -15.27 12.87 -19.90
CA LEU A 260 -15.10 13.16 -18.51
C LEU A 260 -13.82 13.96 -18.28
N LYS A 261 -13.83 14.72 -17.20
CA LYS A 261 -12.65 15.40 -16.66
C LYS A 261 -12.33 14.78 -15.29
N PRO A 262 -11.09 14.88 -14.81
CA PRO A 262 -10.71 14.32 -13.51
C PRO A 262 -11.59 14.79 -12.35
N GLU A 263 -12.17 15.98 -12.43
CA GLU A 263 -13.02 16.58 -11.41
C GLU A 263 -14.32 15.79 -11.15
N PHE A 264 -14.71 14.86 -12.05
CA PHE A 264 -15.85 13.97 -11.79
C PHE A 264 -15.62 13.07 -10.56
N LEU A 265 -14.36 12.86 -10.18
CA LEU A 265 -14.01 12.11 -8.96
C LEU A 265 -14.54 12.78 -7.69
N ASP A 266 -14.80 14.09 -7.72
CA ASP A 266 -15.38 14.81 -6.58
C ASP A 266 -16.80 14.32 -6.26
N GLU A 267 -17.56 13.87 -7.29
CA GLU A 267 -18.90 13.32 -7.12
C GLU A 267 -18.90 11.87 -6.60
N VAL A 268 -17.79 11.15 -6.81
CA VAL A 268 -17.63 9.73 -6.42
C VAL A 268 -16.95 9.60 -5.08
N SER A 269 -16.27 10.64 -4.63
CA SER A 269 -15.46 10.64 -3.42
C SER A 269 -16.08 11.45 -2.29
N GLU A 270 -15.73 11.07 -1.07
CA GLU A 270 -16.13 11.76 0.14
C GLU A 270 -14.93 12.51 0.74
N SER A 271 -15.17 13.71 1.28
CA SER A 271 -14.17 14.39 2.12
C SER A 271 -13.90 13.55 3.37
N CYS A 272 -12.62 13.45 3.75
CA CYS A 272 -12.23 12.74 4.98
C CYS A 272 -12.35 13.60 6.25
N VAL A 273 -12.88 14.82 6.16
CA VAL A 273 -13.13 15.69 7.32
C VAL A 273 -14.18 15.02 8.21
N LEU A 274 -13.88 14.90 9.51
CA LEU A 274 -14.89 14.50 10.49
C LEU A 274 -15.78 15.71 10.76
N GLU A 275 -17.09 15.53 10.58
CA GLU A 275 -18.05 16.53 11.03
C GLU A 275 -18.04 16.54 12.58
N ASP A 276 -17.87 17.71 13.17
CA ASP A 276 -18.03 17.90 14.61
C ASP A 276 -19.52 17.69 14.96
N ASP A 277 -19.82 16.63 15.72
CA ASP A 277 -21.15 16.37 16.28
C ASP A 277 -21.51 17.38 17.38
#